data_269bce1d71bf5f657ae34e54a0078326
#
_entry.id   269bce1d71bf5f657ae34e54a0078326
#
_cell.length_a   1.000
_cell.length_b   1.000
_cell.length_c   1.000
_cell.angle_alpha   90.00
_cell.angle_beta   90.00
_cell.angle_gamma   90.00
#
_symmetry.space_group_name_H-M   'P 1'
#
loop_
_entity.id
_entity.type
_entity.pdbx_description
1 polymer ?
#
loop_
_entity_poly.entity_id
_entity_poly.type
_entity_poly.pdbx_seq_one_letter_code
_entity_poly.pdbx_strand_id
1 'polypeptide(L)'
;MVGAFLIPVFERSVIFMGLFSGLFRSRDAPTNSTAGSAYRFFLGGSTSGKPVNERSAMQMTAVYSCVRILSEAVAGLPLHLYRYSADGSKEKAVDNPLYFLLHDEPNPEMTSFVFRETLMTHLLLWGNGYAQIIRNGKGEVVALYPLMPNRMTVDRDDKGQLYYEYQTSSDEAHTMKGGTVRLKPTDVLHIPGLGFDGLVGYSPIAMAKNAIGMAIACEEYGAKFFANGATPGGLLEYPGTVKDPEKVRESWNKGFGGSSNSNKVAILEEGMKYTPISISPNEAQFLETRKFQINEIARIFRVPPHMVGDLEKSSFSNIEQQSLEFVKYTLEPWLIRWEQAMARVLISQNDKAAFFIKFNVDGLLRGDYASRMSGYATARQNGWMSANDIRELENLDRIPAVDGGDLYLINGNMTKLSDAGIFAADGKEEKSDEEVLELEEQDGDQSGNAGADTGEDAVSKRHNRRGKLV
;
A
#
# COMPACT_ATOMS: atom_id res chain seq x y z
N MET A 1 38.78 22.62 67.08
CA MET A 1 37.38 22.71 67.43
C MET A 1 36.66 23.34 66.22
N VAL A 2 36.08 22.52 65.42
CA VAL A 2 35.33 22.94 64.22
C VAL A 2 33.89 22.50 64.46
N GLY A 3 33.02 23.45 64.72
CA GLY A 3 31.58 23.20 64.88
C GLY A 3 30.88 23.10 63.54
N ALA A 4 30.33 21.96 63.23
CA ALA A 4 29.50 21.72 62.09
C ALA A 4 28.10 22.30 62.33
N PHE A 5 27.69 23.30 61.54
CA PHE A 5 26.30 23.77 61.45
C PHE A 5 25.49 22.78 60.60
N LEU A 6 24.64 21.99 61.22
CA LEU A 6 23.58 21.23 60.58
C LEU A 6 22.39 22.15 60.36
N ILE A 7 22.15 22.52 59.12
CA ILE A 7 20.92 23.23 58.68
C ILE A 7 19.85 22.15 58.48
N PRO A 8 18.64 22.24 59.06
CA PRO A 8 17.59 21.24 58.87
C PRO A 8 16.95 21.48 57.49
N VAL A 9 17.16 20.53 56.58
CA VAL A 9 16.65 20.51 55.20
C VAL A 9 15.18 20.05 55.15
N PHE A 10 14.53 19.79 56.27
CA PHE A 10 13.22 19.11 56.27
C PHE A 10 11.96 20.01 56.32
N GLU A 11 12.05 21.31 56.61
CA GLU A 11 10.86 22.15 56.69
C GLU A 11 10.50 22.97 55.45
N ARG A 12 11.38 23.04 54.46
CA ARG A 12 11.10 23.79 53.22
C ARG A 12 10.35 22.98 52.15
N SER A 13 10.34 21.69 52.21
CA SER A 13 9.69 20.84 51.18
C SER A 13 8.17 20.76 51.33
N VAL A 14 7.63 20.92 52.53
CA VAL A 14 6.19 20.78 52.79
C VAL A 14 5.40 22.03 52.42
N ILE A 15 6.02 23.23 52.53
CA ILE A 15 5.39 24.49 52.15
C ILE A 15 5.36 24.69 50.64
N PHE A 16 6.34 24.12 49.93
CA PHE A 16 6.38 24.22 48.46
C PHE A 16 5.39 23.27 47.78
N MET A 17 5.06 22.12 48.38
CA MET A 17 4.03 21.21 47.88
C MET A 17 2.60 21.77 47.98
N GLY A 18 2.33 22.65 48.93
CA GLY A 18 1.02 23.24 49.11
C GLY A 18 0.71 24.37 48.11
N LEU A 19 1.71 25.14 47.67
CA LEU A 19 1.51 26.26 46.74
C LEU A 19 1.45 25.84 45.26
N PHE A 20 1.97 24.69 44.90
CA PHE A 20 1.94 24.14 43.53
C PHE A 20 0.95 23.00 43.33
N SER A 21 0.25 22.55 44.38
CA SER A 21 -0.77 21.52 44.23
C SER A 21 -1.95 21.90 43.34
N GLY A 22 -2.16 23.22 43.11
CA GLY A 22 -3.11 23.73 42.13
C GLY A 22 -2.56 23.84 40.69
N LEU A 23 -1.22 23.85 40.52
CA LEU A 23 -0.56 23.93 39.19
C LEU A 23 -0.24 22.57 38.61
N PHE A 24 -0.13 21.53 39.46
CA PHE A 24 -0.03 20.11 39.07
C PHE A 24 -1.35 19.42 39.39
N ARG A 25 -2.49 20.03 39.12
CA ARG A 25 -3.66 19.23 38.83
C ARG A 25 -3.24 18.30 37.70
N SER A 26 -3.17 17.03 37.98
CA SER A 26 -3.19 15.99 36.96
C SER A 26 -4.13 16.50 35.90
N ARG A 27 -3.62 16.86 34.71
CA ARG A 27 -4.48 17.20 33.61
C ARG A 27 -5.35 15.99 33.46
N ASP A 28 -6.61 16.16 33.81
CA ASP A 28 -7.63 15.17 33.55
C ASP A 28 -7.43 14.71 32.11
N ALA A 29 -7.63 13.43 31.87
CA ALA A 29 -7.38 12.82 30.59
C ALA A 29 -7.82 13.72 29.44
N PRO A 30 -7.05 13.82 28.36
CA PRO A 30 -7.28 14.79 27.31
C PRO A 30 -8.72 14.72 26.82
N THR A 31 -9.44 15.83 26.88
CA THR A 31 -10.80 16.00 26.33
C THR A 31 -10.68 16.19 24.82
N ASN A 32 -10.34 15.14 24.08
CA ASN A 32 -10.34 15.18 22.63
C ASN A 32 -11.72 14.76 22.14
N SER A 33 -12.59 15.74 21.92
CA SER A 33 -13.84 15.52 21.19
C SER A 33 -13.55 15.58 19.69
N THR A 34 -13.84 14.51 18.99
CA THR A 34 -13.75 14.45 17.51
C THR A 34 -14.82 15.33 16.84
N ALA A 35 -15.82 15.80 17.59
CA ALA A 35 -16.84 16.73 17.16
C ALA A 35 -16.41 18.21 17.25
N GLY A 36 -15.15 18.50 17.60
CA GLY A 36 -14.64 19.86 17.77
C GLY A 36 -14.59 20.68 16.48
N SER A 37 -14.46 22.02 16.67
CA SER A 37 -14.40 23.00 15.57
C SER A 37 -13.30 22.75 14.55
N ALA A 38 -12.19 22.09 14.95
CA ALA A 38 -11.11 21.70 14.05
C ALA A 38 -11.56 20.66 13.00
N TYR A 39 -12.44 19.73 13.35
CA TYR A 39 -12.99 18.76 12.40
C TYR A 39 -13.99 19.41 11.44
N ARG A 40 -14.80 20.38 11.92
CA ARG A 40 -15.74 21.14 11.08
C ARG A 40 -15.06 21.98 10.01
N PHE A 41 -13.82 22.42 10.24
CA PHE A 41 -13.03 23.15 9.24
C PHE A 41 -12.83 22.34 7.94
N PHE A 42 -12.73 21.02 8.05
CA PHE A 42 -12.55 20.12 6.89
C PHE A 42 -13.87 19.77 6.18
N LEU A 43 -15.03 20.04 6.79
CA LEU A 43 -16.34 19.70 6.25
C LEU A 43 -16.94 20.78 5.31
N GLY A 44 -16.25 21.91 5.09
CA GLY A 44 -16.70 22.96 4.17
C GLY A 44 -16.73 22.49 2.71
N GLY A 45 -17.48 23.19 1.85
CA GLY A 45 -17.52 22.96 0.40
C GLY A 45 -16.15 23.05 -0.26
N SER A 46 -15.99 22.47 -1.47
CA SER A 46 -14.78 22.64 -2.28
C SER A 46 -14.73 24.04 -2.90
N THR A 47 -13.52 24.54 -3.18
CA THR A 47 -13.30 25.82 -3.87
C THR A 47 -13.85 25.84 -5.29
N SER A 48 -14.08 24.67 -5.91
CA SER A 48 -14.71 24.54 -7.22
C SER A 48 -16.24 24.68 -7.19
N GLY A 49 -16.85 24.89 -6.01
CA GLY A 49 -18.29 24.95 -5.83
C GLY A 49 -19.01 23.58 -5.92
N LYS A 50 -18.25 22.49 -6.05
CA LYS A 50 -18.82 21.12 -6.10
C LYS A 50 -18.85 20.49 -4.72
N PRO A 51 -19.97 19.84 -4.34
CA PRO A 51 -20.04 19.07 -3.12
C PRO A 51 -19.15 17.83 -3.25
N VAL A 52 -18.22 17.66 -2.31
CA VAL A 52 -17.34 16.49 -2.24
C VAL A 52 -17.63 15.74 -0.96
N ASN A 53 -18.06 14.51 -1.10
CA ASN A 53 -18.23 13.52 -0.05
C ASN A 53 -17.72 12.17 -0.57
N GLU A 54 -17.73 11.15 0.28
CA GLU A 54 -17.22 9.83 -0.04
C GLU A 54 -17.93 9.22 -1.26
N ARG A 55 -19.26 9.40 -1.36
CA ARG A 55 -20.06 8.89 -2.47
C ARG A 55 -19.72 9.60 -3.79
N SER A 56 -19.68 10.94 -3.80
CA SER A 56 -19.32 11.69 -5.01
C SER A 56 -17.86 11.49 -5.41
N ALA A 57 -16.95 11.33 -4.44
CA ALA A 57 -15.56 11.01 -4.70
C ALA A 57 -15.39 9.63 -5.34
N MET A 58 -16.13 8.60 -4.90
CA MET A 58 -16.09 7.25 -5.48
C MET A 58 -16.68 7.17 -6.90
N GLN A 59 -17.41 8.18 -7.36
CA GLN A 59 -17.84 8.27 -8.75
C GLN A 59 -16.71 8.74 -9.69
N MET A 60 -15.66 9.36 -9.13
CA MET A 60 -14.46 9.72 -9.88
C MET A 60 -13.60 8.50 -10.15
N THR A 61 -13.32 8.20 -11.42
CA THR A 61 -12.55 7.02 -11.84
C THR A 61 -11.18 6.94 -11.16
N ALA A 62 -10.48 8.05 -11.01
CA ALA A 62 -9.17 8.09 -10.36
C ALA A 62 -9.23 7.75 -8.87
N VAL A 63 -10.24 8.26 -8.14
CA VAL A 63 -10.45 7.93 -6.72
C VAL A 63 -10.82 6.46 -6.58
N TYR A 64 -11.80 5.99 -7.38
CA TYR A 64 -12.22 4.59 -7.35
C TYR A 64 -11.05 3.64 -7.63
N SER A 65 -10.23 3.94 -8.64
CA SER A 65 -9.04 3.13 -8.97
C SER A 65 -8.04 3.09 -7.82
N CYS A 66 -7.72 4.23 -7.20
CA CYS A 66 -6.79 4.28 -6.08
C CYS A 66 -7.32 3.51 -4.85
N VAL A 67 -8.59 3.71 -4.51
CA VAL A 67 -9.24 3.00 -3.39
C VAL A 67 -9.25 1.49 -3.65
N ARG A 68 -9.63 1.08 -4.85
CA ARG A 68 -9.67 -0.32 -5.26
C ARG A 68 -8.28 -0.96 -5.19
N ILE A 69 -7.27 -0.36 -5.81
CA ILE A 69 -5.89 -0.87 -5.82
C ILE A 69 -5.37 -1.10 -4.41
N LEU A 70 -5.55 -0.13 -3.52
CA LEU A 70 -5.05 -0.23 -2.14
C LEU A 70 -5.85 -1.24 -1.31
N SER A 71 -7.17 -1.28 -1.47
CA SER A 71 -8.03 -2.20 -0.73
C SER A 71 -7.77 -3.65 -1.14
N GLU A 72 -7.71 -3.93 -2.45
CA GLU A 72 -7.40 -5.26 -2.98
C GLU A 72 -5.97 -5.69 -2.63
N ALA A 73 -4.98 -4.77 -2.67
CA ALA A 73 -3.60 -5.08 -2.33
C ALA A 73 -3.46 -5.51 -0.86
N VAL A 74 -4.10 -4.81 0.08
CA VAL A 74 -4.07 -5.19 1.51
C VAL A 74 -4.90 -6.45 1.75
N ALA A 75 -6.07 -6.57 1.13
CA ALA A 75 -6.96 -7.72 1.30
C ALA A 75 -6.36 -9.02 0.76
N GLY A 76 -5.60 -8.94 -0.34
CA GLY A 76 -4.98 -10.09 -0.98
C GLY A 76 -3.75 -10.64 -0.25
N LEU A 77 -3.17 -9.90 0.71
CA LEU A 77 -2.03 -10.38 1.48
C LEU A 77 -2.45 -11.42 2.52
N PRO A 78 -1.77 -12.57 2.60
CA PRO A 78 -1.99 -13.53 3.68
C PRO A 78 -1.70 -12.88 5.04
N LEU A 79 -2.65 -12.99 5.96
CA LEU A 79 -2.52 -12.52 7.34
C LEU A 79 -2.44 -13.73 8.26
N HIS A 80 -1.35 -13.82 9.02
CA HIS A 80 -1.11 -14.95 9.90
C HIS A 80 -0.96 -14.53 11.37
N LEU A 81 -1.42 -15.38 12.25
CA LEU A 81 -1.05 -15.36 13.65
C LEU A 81 0.18 -16.26 13.83
N TYR A 82 1.24 -15.71 14.38
CA TYR A 82 2.48 -16.43 14.69
C TYR A 82 2.65 -16.58 16.19
N ARG A 83 3.32 -17.67 16.57
CA ARG A 83 3.76 -17.95 17.95
C ARG A 83 5.28 -17.99 17.99
N TYR A 84 5.86 -17.44 19.06
CA TYR A 84 7.28 -17.63 19.37
C TYR A 84 7.45 -18.99 20.06
N SER A 85 8.29 -19.86 19.53
CA SER A 85 8.69 -21.11 20.15
C SER A 85 9.75 -20.87 21.23
N ALA A 86 9.96 -21.86 22.11
CA ALA A 86 10.89 -21.73 23.23
C ALA A 86 12.36 -21.50 22.78
N ASP A 87 12.70 -21.92 21.59
CA ASP A 87 14.03 -21.74 20.95
C ASP A 87 14.19 -20.36 20.25
N GLY A 88 13.15 -19.51 20.30
CA GLY A 88 13.10 -18.21 19.64
C GLY A 88 12.70 -18.26 18.16
N SER A 89 12.40 -19.45 17.61
CA SER A 89 11.84 -19.59 16.28
C SER A 89 10.39 -19.09 16.23
N LYS A 90 9.85 -18.89 15.02
CA LYS A 90 8.50 -18.41 14.77
C LYS A 90 7.74 -19.45 13.96
N GLU A 91 6.56 -19.82 14.43
CA GLU A 91 5.68 -20.74 13.74
C GLU A 91 4.27 -20.18 13.59
N LYS A 92 3.55 -20.60 12.54
CA LYS A 92 2.14 -20.23 12.36
C LYS A 92 1.30 -20.93 13.42
N ALA A 93 0.54 -20.18 14.19
CA ALA A 93 -0.31 -20.71 15.27
C ALA A 93 -1.66 -21.20 14.72
N VAL A 94 -1.62 -22.18 13.81
CA VAL A 94 -2.83 -22.70 13.11
C VAL A 94 -3.82 -23.39 14.03
N ASP A 95 -3.37 -23.84 15.21
CA ASP A 95 -4.18 -24.44 16.28
C ASP A 95 -4.97 -23.41 17.10
N ASN A 96 -4.65 -22.11 16.95
CA ASN A 96 -5.33 -21.06 17.68
C ASN A 96 -6.59 -20.61 16.92
N PRO A 97 -7.78 -20.54 17.56
CA PRO A 97 -9.01 -20.09 16.90
C PRO A 97 -8.93 -18.72 16.24
N LEU A 98 -8.11 -17.81 16.79
CA LEU A 98 -7.88 -16.49 16.19
C LEU A 98 -7.19 -16.58 14.83
N TYR A 99 -6.39 -17.63 14.56
CA TYR A 99 -5.77 -17.84 13.27
C TYR A 99 -6.84 -17.96 12.16
N PHE A 100 -7.83 -18.81 12.36
CA PHE A 100 -8.92 -19.02 11.42
C PHE A 100 -9.72 -17.73 11.16
N LEU A 101 -10.04 -16.97 12.22
CA LEU A 101 -10.77 -15.70 12.10
C LEU A 101 -10.00 -14.66 11.28
N LEU A 102 -8.68 -14.61 11.41
CA LEU A 102 -7.86 -13.64 10.67
C LEU A 102 -7.55 -14.08 9.25
N HIS A 103 -7.32 -15.38 9.07
CA HIS A 103 -6.85 -15.94 7.80
C HIS A 103 -7.99 -16.30 6.86
N ASP A 104 -9.06 -16.92 7.35
CA ASP A 104 -10.12 -17.51 6.53
C ASP A 104 -11.44 -16.76 6.65
N GLU A 105 -12.11 -16.82 7.82
CA GLU A 105 -13.47 -16.32 8.00
C GLU A 105 -13.61 -15.51 9.30
N PRO A 106 -13.62 -14.18 9.23
CA PRO A 106 -13.82 -13.32 10.41
C PRO A 106 -15.22 -13.40 10.99
N ASN A 107 -16.22 -13.81 10.20
CA ASN A 107 -17.61 -14.04 10.59
C ASN A 107 -18.30 -14.90 9.52
N PRO A 108 -19.51 -15.46 9.79
CA PRO A 108 -20.23 -16.33 8.85
C PRO A 108 -20.71 -15.66 7.56
N GLU A 109 -20.64 -14.34 7.45
CA GLU A 109 -21.20 -13.57 6.33
C GLU A 109 -20.15 -13.20 5.28
N MET A 110 -18.85 -13.20 5.63
CA MET A 110 -17.80 -12.75 4.74
C MET A 110 -16.47 -13.45 4.95
N THR A 111 -15.72 -13.58 3.87
CA THR A 111 -14.34 -14.07 3.91
C THR A 111 -13.39 -13.02 4.47
N SER A 112 -12.21 -13.45 4.89
CA SER A 112 -11.17 -12.53 5.38
C SER A 112 -10.74 -11.51 4.33
N PHE A 113 -10.77 -11.87 3.03
CA PHE A 113 -10.51 -10.95 1.93
C PHE A 113 -11.53 -9.80 1.93
N VAL A 114 -12.82 -10.12 1.88
CA VAL A 114 -13.91 -9.12 1.85
C VAL A 114 -13.89 -8.24 3.10
N PHE A 115 -13.64 -8.83 4.26
CA PHE A 115 -13.52 -8.07 5.52
C PHE A 115 -12.39 -7.05 5.47
N ARG A 116 -11.19 -7.46 5.03
CA ARG A 116 -10.04 -6.56 4.92
C ARG A 116 -10.24 -5.50 3.86
N GLU A 117 -10.79 -5.89 2.70
CA GLU A 117 -11.14 -4.96 1.62
C GLU A 117 -12.12 -3.88 2.10
N THR A 118 -13.18 -4.28 2.82
CA THR A 118 -14.17 -3.37 3.38
C THR A 118 -13.55 -2.39 4.38
N LEU A 119 -12.79 -2.88 5.35
CA LEU A 119 -12.15 -2.01 6.33
C LEU A 119 -11.09 -1.09 5.72
N MET A 120 -10.34 -1.57 4.72
CA MET A 120 -9.37 -0.73 4.01
C MET A 120 -10.08 0.34 3.18
N THR A 121 -11.20 0.03 2.55
CA THR A 121 -12.07 1.00 1.88
C THR A 121 -12.57 2.06 2.87
N HIS A 122 -13.00 1.66 4.06
CA HIS A 122 -13.38 2.59 5.13
C HIS A 122 -12.22 3.52 5.53
N LEU A 123 -11.03 2.98 5.68
CA LEU A 123 -9.82 3.77 5.99
C LEU A 123 -9.53 4.82 4.92
N LEU A 124 -9.64 4.44 3.64
CA LEU A 124 -9.33 5.32 2.51
C LEU A 124 -10.40 6.39 2.27
N LEU A 125 -11.65 6.14 2.66
CA LEU A 125 -12.75 7.09 2.50
C LEU A 125 -12.95 7.97 3.74
N TRP A 126 -13.00 7.37 4.92
CA TRP A 126 -13.31 8.08 6.19
C TRP A 126 -12.11 8.25 7.12
N GLY A 127 -10.96 7.69 6.77
CA GLY A 127 -9.75 7.78 7.57
C GLY A 127 -9.73 6.84 8.78
N ASN A 128 -10.75 6.01 8.97
CA ASN A 128 -10.85 5.09 10.10
C ASN A 128 -11.52 3.79 9.65
N GLY A 129 -11.03 2.67 10.11
CA GLY A 129 -11.66 1.36 9.97
C GLY A 129 -12.10 0.85 11.34
N TYR A 130 -13.37 0.44 11.46
CA TYR A 130 -13.92 -0.10 12.71
C TYR A 130 -14.53 -1.46 12.48
N ALA A 131 -14.31 -2.38 13.44
CA ALA A 131 -15.05 -3.61 13.50
C ALA A 131 -15.45 -3.92 14.95
N GLN A 132 -16.66 -4.44 15.14
CA GLN A 132 -17.11 -4.96 16.41
C GLN A 132 -16.46 -6.32 16.67
N ILE A 133 -15.95 -6.50 17.89
CA ILE A 133 -15.38 -7.75 18.35
C ILE A 133 -16.43 -8.49 19.17
N ILE A 134 -16.84 -9.65 18.70
CA ILE A 134 -17.73 -10.54 19.44
C ILE A 134 -16.89 -11.55 20.22
N ARG A 135 -17.18 -11.69 21.52
CA ARG A 135 -16.48 -12.61 22.40
C ARG A 135 -17.45 -13.62 22.99
N ASN A 136 -16.96 -14.83 23.22
CA ASN A 136 -17.71 -15.85 23.95
C ASN A 136 -17.64 -15.62 25.48
N GLY A 137 -18.32 -16.46 26.25
CA GLY A 137 -18.32 -16.39 27.73
C GLY A 137 -16.96 -16.59 28.39
N LYS A 138 -15.95 -17.08 27.65
CA LYS A 138 -14.56 -17.20 28.11
C LYS A 138 -13.70 -16.00 27.77
N GLY A 139 -14.24 -15.02 27.02
CA GLY A 139 -13.52 -13.85 26.55
C GLY A 139 -12.74 -14.05 25.25
N GLU A 140 -12.83 -15.21 24.62
CA GLU A 140 -12.20 -15.50 23.33
C GLU A 140 -12.95 -14.82 22.19
N VAL A 141 -12.23 -14.32 21.19
CA VAL A 141 -12.82 -13.69 20.00
C VAL A 141 -13.43 -14.78 19.13
N VAL A 142 -14.71 -14.60 18.77
CA VAL A 142 -15.45 -15.56 17.96
C VAL A 142 -15.94 -14.97 16.63
N ALA A 143 -16.02 -13.65 16.52
CA ALA A 143 -16.34 -12.99 15.25
C ALA A 143 -15.92 -11.52 15.24
N LEU A 144 -15.74 -10.99 14.02
CA LEU A 144 -15.44 -9.58 13.74
C LEU A 144 -16.42 -9.07 12.68
N TYR A 145 -17.18 -8.01 12.98
CA TYR A 145 -18.13 -7.40 12.06
C TYR A 145 -17.74 -5.95 11.75
N PRO A 146 -17.60 -5.56 10.47
CA PRO A 146 -17.31 -4.18 10.10
C PRO A 146 -18.39 -3.22 10.59
N LEU A 147 -17.99 -2.05 11.09
CA LEU A 147 -18.87 -0.96 11.49
C LEU A 147 -18.65 0.24 10.58
N MET A 148 -19.73 0.90 10.16
CA MET A 148 -19.67 2.06 9.28
C MET A 148 -19.05 3.28 9.98
N PRO A 149 -17.93 3.84 9.47
CA PRO A 149 -17.23 4.93 10.15
C PRO A 149 -18.05 6.23 10.27
N ASN A 150 -18.92 6.52 9.33
CA ASN A 150 -19.78 7.71 9.36
C ASN A 150 -20.87 7.65 10.46
N ARG A 151 -21.03 6.50 11.11
CA ARG A 151 -21.96 6.28 12.24
C ARG A 151 -21.23 6.10 13.56
N MET A 152 -19.90 6.20 13.55
CA MET A 152 -19.07 6.01 14.73
C MET A 152 -18.59 7.35 15.28
N THR A 153 -18.77 7.55 16.58
CA THR A 153 -18.18 8.67 17.33
C THR A 153 -17.22 8.11 18.37
N VAL A 154 -16.03 8.68 18.43
CA VAL A 154 -15.02 8.32 19.42
C VAL A 154 -14.89 9.47 20.39
N ASP A 155 -15.15 9.24 21.67
CA ASP A 155 -15.14 10.29 22.70
C ASP A 155 -14.65 9.73 24.05
N ARG A 156 -14.54 10.61 25.05
CA ARG A 156 -14.17 10.26 26.43
C ARG A 156 -15.29 10.61 27.38
N ASP A 157 -15.47 9.75 28.35
CA ASP A 157 -16.42 10.00 29.46
C ASP A 157 -15.87 11.05 30.46
N ASP A 158 -16.69 11.42 31.45
CA ASP A 158 -16.32 12.38 32.51
C ASP A 158 -15.10 11.95 33.33
N LYS A 159 -14.72 10.68 33.27
CA LYS A 159 -13.52 10.12 33.89
C LYS A 159 -12.32 10.05 32.95
N GLY A 160 -12.46 10.55 31.72
CA GLY A 160 -11.46 10.53 30.68
C GLY A 160 -11.27 9.17 30.01
N GLN A 161 -12.14 8.19 30.26
CA GLN A 161 -12.08 6.87 29.65
C GLN A 161 -12.63 6.94 28.22
N LEU A 162 -11.87 6.38 27.27
CA LEU A 162 -12.27 6.29 25.87
C LEU A 162 -13.48 5.38 25.72
N TYR A 163 -14.44 5.77 24.90
CA TYR A 163 -15.54 4.94 24.45
C TYR A 163 -15.88 5.21 22.99
N TYR A 164 -16.62 4.29 22.40
CA TYR A 164 -17.13 4.36 21.03
C TYR A 164 -18.64 4.41 21.09
N GLU A 165 -19.23 5.34 20.36
CA GLU A 165 -20.69 5.49 20.25
C GLU A 165 -21.08 5.21 18.80
N TYR A 166 -21.87 4.16 18.60
CA TYR A 166 -22.30 3.73 17.27
C TYR A 166 -23.80 3.93 17.08
N GLN A 167 -24.19 4.60 16.01
CA GLN A 167 -25.57 4.79 15.62
C GLN A 167 -26.01 3.64 14.74
N THR A 168 -26.87 2.77 15.29
CA THR A 168 -27.42 1.61 14.55
C THR A 168 -28.56 2.04 13.66
N SER A 169 -28.69 1.43 12.46
CA SER A 169 -29.92 1.52 11.66
C SER A 169 -30.89 0.39 12.01
N SER A 170 -32.17 0.59 11.68
CA SER A 170 -33.20 -0.45 11.85
C SER A 170 -32.91 -1.72 11.06
N ASP A 171 -32.05 -1.63 10.04
CA ASP A 171 -31.76 -2.71 9.10
C ASP A 171 -30.53 -3.55 9.52
N GLU A 172 -29.74 -3.10 10.51
CA GLU A 172 -28.59 -3.83 11.05
C GLU A 172 -29.02 -4.76 12.19
N ALA A 173 -29.83 -5.76 11.87
CA ALA A 173 -30.63 -6.53 12.85
C ALA A 173 -29.85 -7.60 13.65
N HIS A 174 -28.54 -7.81 13.41
CA HIS A 174 -27.94 -9.04 13.93
C HIS A 174 -27.42 -8.98 15.35
N THR A 175 -27.01 -7.82 15.89
CA THR A 175 -26.44 -7.74 17.24
C THR A 175 -26.82 -6.50 18.05
N MET A 176 -27.40 -5.47 17.42
CA MET A 176 -27.69 -4.20 18.08
C MET A 176 -29.13 -3.77 17.84
N LYS A 177 -29.92 -3.61 18.90
CA LYS A 177 -31.25 -3.02 18.81
C LYS A 177 -31.12 -1.55 18.38
N GLY A 178 -31.98 -1.09 17.48
CA GLY A 178 -31.94 0.26 16.90
C GLY A 178 -31.76 1.36 17.97
N GLY A 179 -30.94 2.37 17.65
CA GLY A 179 -30.57 3.47 18.52
C GLY A 179 -29.07 3.70 18.59
N THR A 180 -28.62 4.41 19.62
CA THR A 180 -27.21 4.65 19.89
C THR A 180 -26.68 3.61 20.88
N VAL A 181 -25.61 2.91 20.52
CA VAL A 181 -24.96 1.90 21.36
C VAL A 181 -23.56 2.37 21.74
N ARG A 182 -23.26 2.32 23.04
CA ARG A 182 -21.93 2.60 23.57
C ARG A 182 -21.12 1.33 23.66
N LEU A 183 -19.97 1.28 22.99
CA LEU A 183 -19.04 0.17 22.95
C LEU A 183 -17.77 0.50 23.74
N LYS A 184 -17.20 -0.51 24.40
CA LYS A 184 -15.92 -0.38 25.11
C LYS A 184 -14.76 -0.47 24.11
N PRO A 185 -13.58 0.11 24.42
CA PRO A 185 -12.39 -0.03 23.59
C PRO A 185 -11.93 -1.48 23.38
N THR A 186 -12.29 -2.38 24.28
CA THR A 186 -11.99 -3.83 24.18
C THR A 186 -12.88 -4.56 23.16
N ASP A 187 -14.02 -3.96 22.81
CA ASP A 187 -15.05 -4.56 21.96
C ASP A 187 -15.06 -3.98 20.55
N VAL A 188 -14.09 -3.08 20.25
CA VAL A 188 -13.94 -2.44 18.95
C VAL A 188 -12.51 -2.59 18.46
N LEU A 189 -12.34 -3.22 17.30
CA LEU A 189 -11.12 -3.09 16.52
C LEU A 189 -11.18 -1.74 15.80
N HIS A 190 -10.29 -0.82 16.19
CA HIS A 190 -10.16 0.48 15.55
C HIS A 190 -8.79 0.61 14.92
N ILE A 191 -8.77 0.84 13.62
CA ILE A 191 -7.57 1.10 12.81
C ILE A 191 -7.64 2.56 12.36
N PRO A 192 -6.89 3.48 12.99
CA PRO A 192 -6.87 4.89 12.60
C PRO A 192 -5.89 5.13 11.45
N GLY A 193 -6.27 5.99 10.50
CA GLY A 193 -5.37 6.58 9.52
C GLY A 193 -4.47 7.66 10.13
N LEU A 194 -4.00 8.59 9.28
CA LEU A 194 -3.27 9.77 9.73
C LEU A 194 -4.23 10.73 10.44
N GLY A 195 -3.92 11.15 11.65
CA GLY A 195 -4.70 12.09 12.44
C GLY A 195 -3.82 12.99 13.30
N PHE A 196 -4.40 14.02 13.94
CA PHE A 196 -3.67 14.93 14.83
C PHE A 196 -3.50 14.40 16.24
N ASP A 197 -4.52 13.73 16.76
CA ASP A 197 -4.61 13.34 18.16
C ASP A 197 -4.13 11.89 18.41
N GLY A 198 -3.84 11.16 17.33
CA GLY A 198 -3.48 9.74 17.39
C GLY A 198 -4.64 8.81 17.75
N LEU A 199 -5.87 9.34 17.89
CA LEU A 199 -7.08 8.56 18.18
C LEU A 199 -7.91 8.35 16.94
N VAL A 200 -8.16 9.42 16.16
CA VAL A 200 -9.02 9.41 14.98
C VAL A 200 -8.25 9.89 13.77
N GLY A 201 -8.33 9.12 12.69
CA GLY A 201 -7.74 9.48 11.41
C GLY A 201 -8.61 10.47 10.63
N TYR A 202 -7.98 11.34 9.85
CA TYR A 202 -8.67 12.22 8.91
C TYR A 202 -9.15 11.46 7.69
N SER A 203 -10.34 11.83 7.19
CA SER A 203 -10.79 11.37 5.89
C SER A 203 -9.85 11.87 4.78
N PRO A 204 -9.21 10.99 4.01
CA PRO A 204 -8.41 11.38 2.84
C PRO A 204 -9.24 12.16 1.82
N ILE A 205 -10.53 11.84 1.68
CA ILE A 205 -11.46 12.55 0.80
C ILE A 205 -11.68 13.98 1.27
N ALA A 206 -11.89 14.19 2.57
CA ALA A 206 -12.06 15.53 3.12
C ALA A 206 -10.79 16.38 2.98
N MET A 207 -9.60 15.76 3.15
CA MET A 207 -8.32 16.44 2.96
C MET A 207 -8.07 16.81 1.49
N ALA A 208 -8.50 15.97 0.57
CA ALA A 208 -8.33 16.13 -0.88
C ALA A 208 -9.52 16.86 -1.55
N LYS A 209 -10.48 17.39 -0.80
CA LYS A 209 -11.76 17.90 -1.32
C LYS A 209 -11.61 18.89 -2.47
N ASN A 210 -10.59 19.75 -2.45
CA ASN A 210 -10.39 20.74 -3.50
C ASN A 210 -9.88 20.10 -4.80
N ALA A 211 -8.95 19.16 -4.73
CA ALA A 211 -8.45 18.41 -5.88
C ALA A 211 -9.57 17.56 -6.50
N ILE A 212 -10.31 16.83 -5.67
CA ILE A 212 -11.45 16.00 -6.12
C ILE A 212 -12.56 16.89 -6.69
N GLY A 213 -12.89 18.01 -6.04
CA GLY A 213 -13.89 18.95 -6.52
C GLY A 213 -13.53 19.59 -7.86
N MET A 214 -12.25 19.90 -8.07
CA MET A 214 -11.76 20.39 -9.35
C MET A 214 -11.87 19.31 -10.44
N ALA A 215 -11.51 18.06 -10.12
CA ALA A 215 -11.63 16.94 -11.05
C ALA A 215 -13.11 16.70 -11.46
N ILE A 216 -14.05 16.73 -10.51
CA ILE A 216 -15.50 16.65 -10.78
C ILE A 216 -15.93 17.79 -11.70
N ALA A 217 -15.50 19.03 -11.42
CA ALA A 217 -15.85 20.18 -12.24
C ALA A 217 -15.32 20.06 -13.67
N CYS A 218 -14.08 19.58 -13.86
CA CYS A 218 -13.50 19.31 -15.16
C CYS A 218 -14.27 18.22 -15.92
N GLU A 219 -14.66 17.15 -15.25
CA GLU A 219 -15.42 16.07 -15.86
C GLU A 219 -16.81 16.53 -16.31
N GLU A 220 -17.54 17.28 -15.47
CA GLU A 220 -18.81 17.87 -15.85
C GLU A 220 -18.71 18.88 -16.99
N TYR A 221 -17.65 19.69 -17.00
CA TYR A 221 -17.41 20.63 -18.09
C TYR A 221 -17.26 19.85 -19.41
N GLY A 222 -16.40 18.83 -19.44
CA GLY A 222 -16.21 17.99 -20.61
C GLY A 222 -17.50 17.29 -21.05
N ALA A 223 -18.23 16.70 -20.09
CA ALA A 223 -19.50 16.03 -20.37
C ALA A 223 -20.52 16.97 -21.00
N LYS A 224 -20.68 18.18 -20.44
CA LYS A 224 -21.57 19.22 -21.01
C LYS A 224 -21.12 19.70 -22.39
N PHE A 225 -19.82 19.87 -22.59
CA PHE A 225 -19.26 20.27 -23.87
C PHE A 225 -19.60 19.23 -24.96
N PHE A 226 -19.34 17.96 -24.70
CA PHE A 226 -19.65 16.87 -25.64
C PHE A 226 -21.16 16.65 -25.80
N ALA A 227 -21.95 16.76 -24.74
CA ALA A 227 -23.41 16.66 -24.81
C ALA A 227 -24.04 17.76 -25.69
N ASN A 228 -23.43 18.94 -25.72
CA ASN A 228 -23.86 20.05 -26.58
C ASN A 228 -23.29 19.98 -28.01
N GLY A 229 -22.74 18.83 -28.42
CA GLY A 229 -22.24 18.60 -29.78
C GLY A 229 -20.85 19.16 -29.99
N ALA A 230 -20.06 19.37 -28.93
CA ALA A 230 -18.72 19.96 -28.98
C ALA A 230 -18.69 21.35 -29.66
N THR A 231 -19.84 22.05 -29.69
CA THR A 231 -19.94 23.39 -30.22
C THR A 231 -19.72 24.40 -29.11
N PRO A 232 -18.71 25.26 -29.19
CA PRO A 232 -18.54 26.36 -28.24
C PRO A 232 -19.80 27.21 -28.10
N GLY A 233 -20.08 27.69 -26.91
CA GLY A 233 -21.11 28.73 -26.74
C GLY A 233 -20.76 29.95 -27.58
N GLY A 234 -21.73 30.55 -28.24
CA GLY A 234 -21.49 31.67 -29.12
C GLY A 234 -22.57 32.73 -29.04
N LEU A 235 -22.26 33.88 -29.59
CA LEU A 235 -23.18 34.97 -29.82
C LEU A 235 -23.71 34.88 -31.24
N LEU A 236 -25.03 34.84 -31.37
CA LEU A 236 -25.69 34.98 -32.65
C LEU A 236 -26.08 36.45 -32.83
N GLU A 237 -25.37 37.13 -33.70
CA GLU A 237 -25.60 38.56 -34.03
C GLU A 237 -26.60 38.66 -35.17
N TYR A 238 -27.59 39.54 -35.01
CA TYR A 238 -28.57 39.85 -36.04
C TYR A 238 -28.60 41.36 -36.26
N PRO A 239 -28.52 41.86 -37.50
CA PRO A 239 -28.39 43.29 -37.78
C PRO A 239 -29.70 44.07 -37.54
N GLY A 240 -30.80 43.40 -37.24
CA GLY A 240 -32.11 44.02 -36.98
C GLY A 240 -32.61 43.66 -35.56
N THR A 241 -33.93 43.80 -35.37
CA THR A 241 -34.60 43.44 -34.12
C THR A 241 -35.19 42.03 -34.22
N VAL A 242 -34.79 41.12 -33.35
CA VAL A 242 -35.37 39.79 -33.26
C VAL A 242 -36.70 39.89 -32.50
N LYS A 243 -37.81 39.52 -33.17
CA LYS A 243 -39.16 39.57 -32.60
C LYS A 243 -39.34 38.57 -31.44
N ASP A 244 -38.70 37.40 -31.51
CA ASP A 244 -38.79 36.35 -30.50
C ASP A 244 -37.43 35.69 -30.37
N PRO A 245 -36.54 36.20 -29.46
CA PRO A 245 -35.22 35.66 -29.25
C PRO A 245 -35.22 34.24 -28.69
N GLU A 246 -36.27 33.85 -27.95
CA GLU A 246 -36.36 32.51 -27.38
C GLU A 246 -36.61 31.46 -28.45
N LYS A 247 -37.52 31.71 -29.38
CA LYS A 247 -37.72 30.80 -30.51
C LYS A 247 -36.48 30.60 -31.39
N VAL A 248 -35.71 31.68 -31.60
CA VAL A 248 -34.45 31.57 -32.33
C VAL A 248 -33.47 30.69 -31.56
N ARG A 249 -33.36 30.86 -30.24
CA ARG A 249 -32.49 30.04 -29.37
C ARG A 249 -32.93 28.58 -29.35
N GLU A 250 -34.23 28.33 -29.24
CA GLU A 250 -34.77 26.96 -29.28
C GLU A 250 -34.52 26.27 -30.62
N SER A 251 -34.77 26.97 -31.71
CA SER A 251 -34.53 26.48 -33.09
C SER A 251 -33.04 26.16 -33.28
N TRP A 252 -32.18 27.07 -32.84
CA TRP A 252 -30.72 26.85 -32.87
C TRP A 252 -30.31 25.63 -32.06
N ASN A 253 -30.76 25.51 -30.80
CA ASN A 253 -30.45 24.37 -29.95
C ASN A 253 -30.98 23.05 -30.53
N LYS A 254 -32.18 23.06 -31.12
CA LYS A 254 -32.75 21.86 -31.74
C LYS A 254 -31.99 21.45 -33.02
N GLY A 255 -31.50 22.43 -33.79
CA GLY A 255 -30.77 22.17 -35.05
C GLY A 255 -29.31 21.78 -34.85
N PHE A 256 -28.65 22.38 -33.87
CA PHE A 256 -27.20 22.32 -33.67
C PHE A 256 -26.75 21.86 -32.25
N GLY A 257 -27.67 21.82 -31.31
CA GLY A 257 -27.39 21.27 -29.96
C GLY A 257 -27.43 19.77 -29.93
N GLY A 258 -26.62 19.17 -29.01
CA GLY A 258 -26.55 17.74 -28.78
C GLY A 258 -25.54 17.00 -29.65
N SER A 259 -25.03 15.88 -29.15
CA SER A 259 -24.01 15.05 -29.81
C SER A 259 -24.44 14.49 -31.17
N SER A 260 -25.73 14.28 -31.35
CA SER A 260 -26.30 13.82 -32.64
C SER A 260 -26.27 14.87 -33.75
N ASN A 261 -26.07 16.15 -33.41
CA ASN A 261 -26.05 17.25 -34.36
C ASN A 261 -24.63 17.82 -34.57
N SER A 262 -23.62 17.16 -34.01
CA SER A 262 -22.21 17.55 -34.21
C SER A 262 -21.85 17.57 -35.68
N ASN A 263 -21.10 18.59 -36.09
CA ASN A 263 -20.62 18.80 -37.47
C ASN A 263 -21.71 19.12 -38.53
N LYS A 264 -22.93 19.49 -38.12
CA LYS A 264 -23.91 20.00 -39.07
C LYS A 264 -23.53 21.41 -39.53
N VAL A 265 -23.68 21.65 -40.81
CA VAL A 265 -23.47 23.01 -41.39
C VAL A 265 -24.64 23.89 -41.00
N ALA A 266 -24.34 25.02 -40.36
CA ALA A 266 -25.32 26.07 -40.08
C ALA A 266 -25.43 27.02 -41.26
N ILE A 267 -26.65 27.26 -41.75
CA ILE A 267 -26.95 28.28 -42.74
C ILE A 267 -27.54 29.47 -41.99
N LEU A 268 -26.86 30.61 -42.05
CA LEU A 268 -27.28 31.85 -41.43
C LEU A 268 -27.91 32.75 -42.46
N GLU A 269 -29.16 33.17 -42.24
CA GLU A 269 -29.92 34.01 -43.15
C GLU A 269 -29.89 35.48 -42.69
N GLU A 270 -30.29 36.39 -43.53
CA GLU A 270 -30.53 37.84 -43.24
C GLU A 270 -29.33 38.56 -42.58
N GLY A 271 -28.11 38.14 -42.90
CA GLY A 271 -26.90 38.79 -42.37
C GLY A 271 -26.54 38.42 -40.94
N MET A 272 -27.15 37.39 -40.37
CA MET A 272 -26.75 36.84 -39.05
C MET A 272 -25.30 36.41 -39.09
N LYS A 273 -24.62 36.63 -37.96
CA LYS A 273 -23.22 36.15 -37.73
C LYS A 273 -23.16 35.35 -36.43
N TYR A 274 -22.42 34.26 -36.46
CA TYR A 274 -22.11 33.48 -35.27
C TYR A 274 -20.68 33.76 -34.85
N THR A 275 -20.50 34.23 -33.62
CA THR A 275 -19.18 34.47 -33.01
C THR A 275 -19.05 33.57 -31.79
N PRO A 276 -18.13 32.59 -31.79
CA PRO A 276 -17.90 31.76 -30.61
C PRO A 276 -17.30 32.62 -29.51
N ILE A 277 -17.85 32.50 -28.28
CA ILE A 277 -17.40 33.22 -27.08
C ILE A 277 -16.82 32.32 -26.02
N SER A 278 -16.89 31.02 -26.21
CA SER A 278 -16.28 30.07 -25.27
C SER A 278 -14.94 29.56 -25.79
N ILE A 279 -14.03 29.28 -24.84
CA ILE A 279 -12.74 28.70 -25.13
C ILE A 279 -12.94 27.22 -25.49
N SER A 280 -12.31 26.75 -26.58
CA SER A 280 -12.33 25.34 -26.93
C SER A 280 -11.57 24.50 -25.87
N PRO A 281 -11.88 23.22 -25.71
CA PRO A 281 -11.14 22.36 -24.81
C PRO A 281 -9.64 22.27 -25.13
N ASN A 282 -9.25 22.37 -26.38
CA ASN A 282 -7.82 22.40 -26.77
C ASN A 282 -7.14 23.69 -26.33
N GLU A 283 -7.80 24.85 -26.47
CA GLU A 283 -7.27 26.14 -26.01
C GLU A 283 -7.21 26.21 -24.49
N ALA A 284 -8.12 25.54 -23.78
CA ALA A 284 -8.11 25.45 -22.34
C ALA A 284 -7.15 24.39 -21.77
N GLN A 285 -6.38 23.70 -22.61
CA GLN A 285 -5.52 22.58 -22.21
C GLN A 285 -6.29 21.52 -21.38
N PHE A 286 -7.51 21.24 -21.77
CA PHE A 286 -8.46 20.43 -21.01
C PHE A 286 -7.94 19.03 -20.73
N LEU A 287 -7.31 18.39 -21.72
CA LEU A 287 -6.77 17.02 -21.56
C LEU A 287 -5.60 16.99 -20.58
N GLU A 288 -4.72 17.99 -20.64
CA GLU A 288 -3.59 18.12 -19.71
C GLU A 288 -4.08 18.37 -18.28
N THR A 289 -5.11 19.21 -18.13
CA THR A 289 -5.72 19.45 -16.81
C THR A 289 -6.33 18.19 -16.23
N ARG A 290 -7.09 17.41 -17.01
CA ARG A 290 -7.63 16.13 -16.54
C ARG A 290 -6.54 15.16 -16.10
N LYS A 291 -5.47 15.06 -16.88
CA LYS A 291 -4.33 14.21 -16.56
C LYS A 291 -3.62 14.65 -15.29
N PHE A 292 -3.41 15.95 -15.14
CA PHE A 292 -2.86 16.52 -13.91
C PHE A 292 -3.72 16.15 -12.68
N GLN A 293 -5.06 16.25 -12.79
CA GLN A 293 -5.97 15.88 -11.69
C GLN A 293 -5.90 14.40 -11.31
N ILE A 294 -5.78 13.51 -12.31
CA ILE A 294 -5.59 12.06 -12.04
C ILE A 294 -4.32 11.83 -11.25
N ASN A 295 -3.20 12.46 -11.66
CA ASN A 295 -1.92 12.33 -10.99
C ASN A 295 -1.91 12.96 -9.58
N GLU A 296 -2.65 14.04 -9.38
CA GLU A 296 -2.80 14.66 -8.08
C GLU A 296 -3.58 13.76 -7.10
N ILE A 297 -4.66 13.14 -7.57
CA ILE A 297 -5.42 12.15 -6.79
C ILE A 297 -4.53 10.94 -6.47
N ALA A 298 -3.83 10.39 -7.46
CA ALA A 298 -2.91 9.26 -7.27
C ALA A 298 -1.84 9.58 -6.20
N ARG A 299 -1.31 10.80 -6.19
CA ARG A 299 -0.33 11.28 -5.20
C ARG A 299 -0.91 11.31 -3.78
N ILE A 300 -2.17 11.72 -3.60
CA ILE A 300 -2.83 11.75 -2.29
C ILE A 300 -2.91 10.35 -1.70
N PHE A 301 -3.27 9.35 -2.53
CA PHE A 301 -3.33 7.96 -2.11
C PHE A 301 -1.98 7.24 -2.15
N ARG A 302 -0.91 7.91 -2.63
CA ARG A 302 0.43 7.32 -2.86
C ARG A 302 0.42 6.13 -3.80
N VAL A 303 -0.49 6.13 -4.77
CA VAL A 303 -0.55 5.10 -5.81
C VAL A 303 0.32 5.56 -6.98
N PRO A 304 1.26 4.73 -7.46
CA PRO A 304 2.08 5.06 -8.62
C PRO A 304 1.22 5.32 -9.86
N PRO A 305 1.55 6.33 -10.69
CA PRO A 305 0.75 6.71 -11.85
C PRO A 305 0.49 5.57 -12.86
N HIS A 306 1.46 4.67 -13.05
CA HIS A 306 1.31 3.53 -13.95
C HIS A 306 0.17 2.57 -13.52
N MET A 307 -0.10 2.44 -12.20
CA MET A 307 -1.18 1.59 -11.69
C MET A 307 -2.57 2.19 -11.94
N VAL A 308 -2.68 3.50 -12.13
CA VAL A 308 -3.92 4.18 -12.53
C VAL A 308 -4.01 4.45 -14.03
N GLY A 309 -3.11 3.84 -14.84
CA GLY A 309 -3.15 3.88 -16.30
C GLY A 309 -2.35 5.00 -16.94
N ASP A 310 -1.57 5.79 -16.21
CA ASP A 310 -0.67 6.79 -16.77
C ASP A 310 0.73 6.18 -17.02
N LEU A 311 0.98 5.79 -18.28
CA LEU A 311 2.22 5.14 -18.71
C LEU A 311 3.20 6.08 -19.42
N GLU A 312 2.90 7.38 -19.56
CA GLU A 312 3.70 8.29 -20.40
C GLU A 312 5.18 8.39 -19.99
N LYS A 313 5.49 8.28 -18.71
CA LYS A 313 6.85 8.36 -18.18
C LYS A 313 7.38 7.01 -17.68
N SER A 314 6.74 5.92 -18.08
CA SER A 314 7.03 4.60 -17.58
C SER A 314 7.88 3.82 -18.58
N SER A 315 9.10 3.42 -18.18
CA SER A 315 9.88 2.35 -18.83
C SER A 315 9.72 1.06 -18.01
N PHE A 316 10.01 -0.09 -18.60
CA PHE A 316 9.87 -1.37 -17.90
C PHE A 316 10.68 -1.41 -16.59
N SER A 317 11.92 -0.94 -16.59
CA SER A 317 12.76 -0.87 -15.39
C SER A 317 12.20 0.06 -14.32
N ASN A 318 11.58 1.17 -14.73
CA ASN A 318 10.94 2.10 -13.80
C ASN A 318 9.67 1.52 -13.17
N ILE A 319 8.89 0.73 -13.92
CA ILE A 319 7.67 0.09 -13.41
C ILE A 319 8.00 -0.92 -12.30
N GLU A 320 9.03 -1.75 -12.50
CA GLU A 320 9.48 -2.70 -11.50
C GLU A 320 9.92 -1.99 -10.21
N GLN A 321 10.78 -0.97 -10.34
CA GLN A 321 11.23 -0.16 -9.22
C GLN A 321 10.05 0.53 -8.50
N GLN A 322 9.11 1.12 -9.23
CA GLN A 322 7.92 1.75 -8.66
C GLN A 322 7.00 0.74 -7.96
N SER A 323 6.94 -0.50 -8.45
CA SER A 323 6.18 -1.57 -7.79
C SER A 323 6.78 -1.95 -6.43
N LEU A 324 8.10 -2.03 -6.33
CA LEU A 324 8.80 -2.24 -5.06
C LEU A 324 8.62 -1.04 -4.11
N GLU A 325 8.68 0.18 -4.63
CA GLU A 325 8.43 1.40 -3.86
C GLU A 325 6.99 1.47 -3.35
N PHE A 326 6.02 1.02 -4.14
CA PHE A 326 4.62 0.92 -3.72
C PHE A 326 4.46 0.00 -2.50
N VAL A 327 5.11 -1.16 -2.50
CA VAL A 327 5.08 -2.05 -1.34
C VAL A 327 5.71 -1.37 -0.13
N LYS A 328 6.92 -0.82 -0.28
CA LYS A 328 7.71 -0.26 0.82
C LYS A 328 7.14 1.03 1.41
N TYR A 329 6.69 1.96 0.55
CA TYR A 329 6.32 3.31 1.00
C TYR A 329 4.81 3.53 1.09
N THR A 330 4.02 2.70 0.40
CA THR A 330 2.56 2.85 0.40
C THR A 330 1.88 1.76 1.24
N LEU A 331 2.17 0.48 0.98
CA LEU A 331 1.51 -0.62 1.68
C LEU A 331 2.05 -0.84 3.10
N GLU A 332 3.36 -0.91 3.29
CA GLU A 332 3.97 -1.23 4.58
C GLU A 332 3.45 -0.36 5.74
N PRO A 333 3.31 0.98 5.62
CA PRO A 333 2.73 1.79 6.69
C PRO A 333 1.29 1.41 7.04
N TRP A 334 0.48 0.98 6.07
CA TRP A 334 -0.86 0.47 6.32
C TRP A 334 -0.83 -0.88 7.04
N LEU A 335 0.01 -1.81 6.58
CA LEU A 335 0.15 -3.14 7.18
C LEU A 335 0.55 -3.05 8.64
N ILE A 336 1.52 -2.19 8.97
CA ILE A 336 1.95 -1.95 10.35
C ILE A 336 0.79 -1.43 11.21
N ARG A 337 -0.03 -0.49 10.71
CA ARG A 337 -1.21 0.01 11.44
C ARG A 337 -2.20 -1.10 11.73
N TRP A 338 -2.47 -1.95 10.75
CA TRP A 338 -3.35 -3.09 10.88
C TRP A 338 -2.82 -4.09 11.91
N GLU A 339 -1.57 -4.51 11.77
CA GLU A 339 -0.90 -5.47 12.66
C GLU A 339 -0.96 -5.01 14.12
N GLN A 340 -0.58 -3.75 14.35
CA GLN A 340 -0.57 -3.18 15.70
C GLN A 340 -1.97 -2.99 16.28
N ALA A 341 -2.94 -2.52 15.48
CA ALA A 341 -4.32 -2.35 15.93
C ALA A 341 -4.95 -3.70 16.31
N MET A 342 -4.77 -4.72 15.47
CA MET A 342 -5.27 -6.06 15.74
C MET A 342 -4.58 -6.69 16.97
N ALA A 343 -3.26 -6.64 17.05
CA ALA A 343 -2.52 -7.19 18.21
C ALA A 343 -2.93 -6.51 19.52
N ARG A 344 -3.26 -5.23 19.47
CA ARG A 344 -3.68 -4.46 20.66
C ARG A 344 -4.96 -5.01 21.31
N VAL A 345 -5.95 -5.42 20.51
CA VAL A 345 -7.30 -5.73 21.00
C VAL A 345 -7.69 -7.21 20.85
N LEU A 346 -7.07 -7.94 19.90
CA LEU A 346 -7.43 -9.35 19.66
C LEU A 346 -6.56 -10.32 20.46
N ILE A 347 -5.30 -9.96 20.74
CA ILE A 347 -4.40 -10.79 21.57
C ILE A 347 -4.58 -10.39 23.03
N SER A 348 -4.81 -11.38 23.89
CA SER A 348 -4.94 -11.15 25.34
C SER A 348 -3.64 -10.56 25.91
N GLN A 349 -3.73 -9.82 27.01
CA GLN A 349 -2.55 -9.19 27.61
C GLN A 349 -1.50 -10.23 28.04
N ASN A 350 -1.93 -11.43 28.44
CA ASN A 350 -1.03 -12.51 28.85
C ASN A 350 -0.32 -13.16 27.66
N ASP A 351 -0.94 -13.12 26.49
CA ASP A 351 -0.46 -13.80 25.29
C ASP A 351 0.38 -12.89 24.38
N LYS A 352 0.45 -11.58 24.65
CA LYS A 352 1.18 -10.60 23.82
C LYS A 352 2.68 -10.88 23.71
N ALA A 353 3.27 -11.57 24.68
CA ALA A 353 4.67 -11.97 24.62
C ALA A 353 4.89 -13.22 23.75
N ALA A 354 3.85 -14.05 23.61
CA ALA A 354 3.93 -15.33 22.91
C ALA A 354 3.44 -15.25 21.45
N PHE A 355 2.49 -14.35 21.15
CA PHE A 355 1.85 -14.28 19.84
C PHE A 355 2.00 -12.91 19.19
N PHE A 356 2.08 -12.88 17.87
CA PHE A 356 2.01 -11.66 17.07
C PHE A 356 1.28 -11.92 15.75
N ILE A 357 0.71 -10.84 15.20
CA ILE A 357 -0.03 -10.85 13.93
C ILE A 357 0.85 -10.21 12.88
N LYS A 358 1.01 -10.85 11.71
CA LYS A 358 1.86 -10.35 10.63
C LYS A 358 1.29 -10.65 9.27
N PHE A 359 1.31 -9.65 8.36
CA PHE A 359 1.08 -9.87 6.95
C PHE A 359 2.30 -10.50 6.29
N ASN A 360 2.06 -11.43 5.40
CA ASN A 360 3.12 -11.95 4.52
C ASN A 360 3.14 -11.14 3.22
N VAL A 361 4.18 -10.33 3.06
CA VAL A 361 4.41 -9.49 1.87
C VAL A 361 5.27 -10.16 0.81
N ASP A 362 5.81 -11.35 1.09
CA ASP A 362 6.77 -12.04 0.20
C ASP A 362 6.20 -12.21 -1.21
N GLY A 363 4.89 -12.45 -1.33
CA GLY A 363 4.21 -12.58 -2.61
C GLY A 363 4.29 -11.33 -3.50
N LEU A 364 4.24 -10.13 -2.91
CA LEU A 364 4.33 -8.85 -3.64
C LEU A 364 5.78 -8.44 -3.94
N LEU A 365 6.70 -8.83 -3.07
CA LEU A 365 8.14 -8.56 -3.25
C LEU A 365 8.82 -9.56 -4.19
N ARG A 366 8.13 -10.66 -4.50
CA ARG A 366 8.60 -11.65 -5.46
C ARG A 366 8.57 -11.00 -6.85
N GLY A 367 9.76 -10.67 -7.35
CA GLY A 367 9.97 -10.24 -8.73
C GLY A 367 9.45 -11.25 -9.75
N ASP A 368 9.88 -11.13 -10.99
CA ASP A 368 9.56 -12.13 -12.01
C ASP A 368 9.98 -13.55 -11.57
N TYR A 369 9.50 -14.54 -12.31
CA TYR A 369 9.81 -15.95 -12.03
C TYR A 369 11.32 -16.22 -11.97
N ALA A 370 12.11 -15.59 -12.85
CA ALA A 370 13.55 -15.79 -12.92
C ALA A 370 14.27 -15.24 -11.68
N SER A 371 13.94 -14.02 -11.24
CA SER A 371 14.47 -13.41 -10.02
C SER A 371 14.13 -14.23 -8.78
N ARG A 372 12.89 -14.75 -8.70
CA ARG A 372 12.44 -15.60 -7.60
C ARG A 372 13.22 -16.91 -7.54
N MET A 373 13.35 -17.60 -8.68
CA MET A 373 14.10 -18.86 -8.75
C MET A 373 15.57 -18.66 -8.42
N SER A 374 16.18 -17.56 -8.86
CA SER A 374 17.54 -17.18 -8.49
C SER A 374 17.68 -16.91 -6.99
N GLY A 375 16.71 -16.25 -6.39
CA GLY A 375 16.65 -16.04 -4.93
C GLY A 375 16.58 -17.34 -4.15
N TYR A 376 15.74 -18.29 -4.58
CA TYR A 376 15.65 -19.61 -3.97
C TYR A 376 16.94 -20.42 -4.13
N ALA A 377 17.56 -20.38 -5.30
CA ALA A 377 18.84 -21.03 -5.52
C ALA A 377 19.91 -20.49 -4.57
N THR A 378 19.97 -19.16 -4.40
CA THR A 378 20.88 -18.50 -3.45
C THR A 378 20.58 -18.89 -2.01
N ALA A 379 19.31 -18.86 -1.61
CA ALA A 379 18.88 -19.23 -0.24
C ALA A 379 19.22 -20.70 0.08
N ARG A 380 18.99 -21.58 -0.89
CA ARG A 380 19.31 -23.01 -0.78
C ARG A 380 20.82 -23.27 -0.65
N GLN A 381 21.62 -22.60 -1.47
CA GLN A 381 23.09 -22.74 -1.49
C GLN A 381 23.75 -22.19 -0.23
N ASN A 382 23.14 -21.20 0.42
CA ASN A 382 23.65 -20.56 1.64
C ASN A 382 23.04 -21.13 2.94
N GLY A 383 22.22 -22.17 2.84
CA GLY A 383 21.64 -22.83 4.01
C GLY A 383 20.53 -22.05 4.72
N TRP A 384 19.92 -21.07 4.05
CA TRP A 384 18.82 -20.27 4.63
C TRP A 384 17.46 -20.95 4.49
N MET A 385 17.30 -21.79 3.47
CA MET A 385 16.05 -22.49 3.17
C MET A 385 16.30 -23.97 2.85
N SER A 386 15.40 -24.81 3.34
CA SER A 386 15.31 -26.21 2.93
C SER A 386 14.57 -26.34 1.59
N ALA A 387 14.57 -27.52 1.00
CA ALA A 387 13.76 -27.79 -0.20
C ALA A 387 12.26 -27.65 0.11
N ASN A 388 11.84 -28.10 1.30
CA ASN A 388 10.45 -28.02 1.72
C ASN A 388 9.98 -26.61 2.00
N ASP A 389 10.82 -25.71 2.51
CA ASP A 389 10.50 -24.29 2.66
C ASP A 389 10.17 -23.65 1.31
N ILE A 390 11.00 -23.95 0.28
CA ILE A 390 10.77 -23.45 -1.09
C ILE A 390 9.48 -24.06 -1.68
N ARG A 391 9.26 -25.35 -1.49
CA ARG A 391 8.06 -26.05 -1.99
C ARG A 391 6.78 -25.53 -1.33
N GLU A 392 6.81 -25.23 -0.03
CA GLU A 392 5.68 -24.59 0.67
C GLU A 392 5.38 -23.20 0.09
N LEU A 393 6.41 -22.41 -0.21
CA LEU A 393 6.24 -21.09 -0.83
C LEU A 393 5.66 -21.18 -2.26
N GLU A 394 5.93 -22.24 -3.00
CA GLU A 394 5.42 -22.47 -4.36
C GLU A 394 4.16 -23.35 -4.38
N ASN A 395 3.59 -23.66 -3.20
CA ASN A 395 2.43 -24.53 -3.04
C ASN A 395 2.59 -25.92 -3.70
N LEU A 396 3.76 -26.50 -3.53
CA LEU A 396 4.12 -27.85 -4.00
C LEU A 396 4.10 -28.85 -2.83
N ASP A 397 3.83 -30.11 -3.11
CA ASP A 397 3.85 -31.18 -2.13
C ASP A 397 5.23 -31.30 -1.46
N ARG A 398 5.25 -31.55 -0.15
CA ARG A 398 6.49 -31.69 0.61
C ARG A 398 7.24 -32.98 0.22
N ILE A 399 8.56 -32.92 0.21
CA ILE A 399 9.45 -34.09 0.11
C ILE A 399 9.54 -34.71 1.51
N PRO A 400 9.42 -36.04 1.64
CA PRO A 400 9.60 -36.71 2.93
C PRO A 400 10.95 -36.37 3.60
N ALA A 401 10.96 -36.26 4.92
CA ALA A 401 12.20 -35.96 5.66
C ALA A 401 13.31 -37.01 5.43
N VAL A 402 12.93 -38.27 5.23
CA VAL A 402 13.87 -39.37 4.88
C VAL A 402 14.57 -39.14 3.56
N ASP A 403 13.96 -38.42 2.63
CA ASP A 403 14.52 -38.08 1.32
C ASP A 403 15.23 -36.71 1.33
N GLY A 404 15.42 -36.12 2.51
CA GLY A 404 16.19 -34.90 2.70
C GLY A 404 15.44 -33.60 2.41
N GLY A 405 14.09 -33.61 2.37
CA GLY A 405 13.26 -32.44 2.08
C GLY A 405 13.50 -31.26 3.03
N ASP A 406 13.75 -31.53 4.30
CA ASP A 406 13.96 -30.53 5.36
C ASP A 406 15.44 -30.22 5.64
N LEU A 407 16.37 -30.76 4.84
CA LEU A 407 17.81 -30.50 5.01
C LEU A 407 18.18 -29.07 4.57
N TYR A 408 18.90 -28.37 5.42
CA TYR A 408 19.56 -27.11 5.11
C TYR A 408 20.96 -27.44 4.59
N LEU A 409 21.23 -27.09 3.34
CA LEU A 409 22.49 -27.41 2.65
C LEU A 409 23.29 -26.12 2.43
N ILE A 410 24.60 -26.21 2.61
CA ILE A 410 25.55 -25.14 2.26
C ILE A 410 26.46 -25.63 1.15
N ASN A 411 26.96 -24.69 0.34
CA ASN A 411 28.00 -25.00 -0.64
C ASN A 411 29.30 -25.37 0.10
N GLY A 412 29.81 -26.59 -0.12
CA GLY A 412 31.00 -27.10 0.54
C GLY A 412 32.31 -26.34 0.25
N ASN A 413 32.27 -25.40 -0.70
CA ASN A 413 33.39 -24.51 -0.99
C ASN A 413 33.53 -23.33 -0.01
N MET A 414 32.57 -23.16 0.91
CA MET A 414 32.65 -22.16 1.98
C MET A 414 33.24 -22.77 3.24
N THR A 415 34.42 -22.31 3.64
CA THR A 415 35.08 -22.66 4.91
C THR A 415 35.04 -21.49 5.88
N LYS A 416 35.19 -21.78 7.17
CA LYS A 416 35.34 -20.70 8.16
C LYS A 416 36.58 -19.87 7.83
N LEU A 417 36.52 -18.57 8.09
CA LEU A 417 37.65 -17.67 7.86
C LEU A 417 38.92 -18.10 8.61
N SER A 418 38.76 -18.71 9.80
CA SER A 418 39.83 -19.32 10.56
C SER A 418 40.53 -20.48 9.85
N ASP A 419 39.80 -21.15 8.96
CA ASP A 419 40.24 -22.36 8.26
C ASP A 419 40.56 -22.04 6.77
N ALA A 420 40.52 -20.75 6.41
CA ALA A 420 40.90 -20.29 5.08
C ALA A 420 42.39 -20.53 4.86
N GLY A 421 42.70 -21.41 3.95
CA GLY A 421 44.09 -21.82 3.65
C GLY A 421 44.42 -23.29 3.96
N ILE A 422 43.59 -23.98 4.73
CA ILE A 422 43.78 -25.42 5.00
C ILE A 422 43.80 -26.21 3.66
N PHE A 423 42.90 -25.87 2.72
CA PHE A 423 42.85 -26.49 1.39
C PHE A 423 43.89 -25.92 0.42
N ALA A 424 44.56 -24.85 0.74
CA ALA A 424 45.68 -24.32 -0.06
C ALA A 424 47.01 -25.01 0.31
N ALA A 425 47.06 -25.61 1.50
CA ALA A 425 48.26 -26.35 1.97
C ALA A 425 48.35 -27.76 1.42
N ASP A 426 47.23 -28.45 1.14
CA ASP A 426 47.19 -29.80 0.59
C ASP A 426 47.50 -29.88 -0.93
N GLY A 427 47.74 -28.77 -1.60
CA GLY A 427 48.10 -28.73 -3.03
C GLY A 427 49.61 -28.59 -3.30
N LYS A 428 50.42 -28.55 -2.24
CA LYS A 428 51.87 -28.64 -2.34
C LYS A 428 52.30 -29.93 -1.63
N GLU A 429 52.15 -31.07 -2.31
CA GLU A 429 53.14 -32.12 -2.13
C GLU A 429 54.45 -31.52 -2.57
N GLU A 430 55.33 -31.22 -1.61
CA GLU A 430 56.77 -31.07 -1.84
C GLU A 430 57.20 -32.42 -2.46
N LYS A 431 57.37 -32.45 -3.77
CA LYS A 431 58.27 -33.43 -4.36
C LYS A 431 59.59 -33.21 -3.70
N SER A 432 60.02 -34.17 -2.87
CA SER A 432 61.34 -34.19 -2.29
C SER A 432 62.39 -34.11 -3.41
N ASP A 433 63.40 -33.31 -3.22
CA ASP A 433 64.50 -33.08 -4.17
C ASP A 433 65.23 -34.36 -4.59
N GLU A 434 64.88 -35.54 -4.02
CA GLU A 434 65.41 -36.87 -4.42
C GLU A 434 64.72 -37.46 -5.66
N GLU A 435 63.51 -37.08 -6.01
CA GLU A 435 62.80 -37.60 -7.20
C GLU A 435 63.14 -36.83 -8.49
N VAL A 436 63.72 -35.61 -8.36
CA VAL A 436 64.13 -34.80 -9.53
C VAL A 436 65.51 -35.23 -10.05
N LEU A 437 66.33 -35.87 -9.24
CA LEU A 437 67.64 -36.36 -9.65
C LEU A 437 67.57 -37.71 -10.40
N GLU A 438 66.55 -38.54 -10.23
CA GLU A 438 66.39 -39.80 -10.96
C GLU A 438 65.78 -39.63 -12.35
N LEU A 439 65.20 -38.47 -12.70
CA LEU A 439 64.64 -38.23 -14.03
C LEU A 439 65.64 -37.51 -14.98
N GLU A 440 66.74 -36.94 -14.48
CA GLU A 440 67.75 -36.31 -15.30
C GLU A 440 68.88 -37.30 -15.76
N GLU A 441 68.94 -38.56 -15.22
CA GLU A 441 69.89 -39.59 -15.68
C GLU A 441 69.39 -40.53 -16.77
N GLN A 442 68.12 -40.42 -17.21
CA GLN A 442 67.58 -41.32 -18.27
C GLN A 442 67.42 -40.69 -19.66
N ASP A 443 67.70 -39.40 -19.86
CA ASP A 443 67.57 -38.72 -21.17
C ASP A 443 68.85 -38.27 -21.80
N GLY A 444 69.95 -39.00 -21.47
CA GLY A 444 71.26 -38.73 -22.05
C GLY A 444 71.74 -39.92 -22.88
N ASP A 445 71.05 -40.35 -23.89
CA ASP A 445 71.66 -41.02 -25.05
C ASP A 445 70.66 -41.26 -26.18
N GLN A 446 70.62 -40.37 -27.17
CA GLN A 446 70.53 -40.68 -28.61
C GLN A 446 70.50 -39.39 -29.42
N SER A 447 71.70 -38.99 -29.78
CA SER A 447 71.94 -38.10 -30.89
C SER A 447 71.78 -38.86 -32.20
N GLY A 448 71.13 -38.30 -33.18
CA GLY A 448 71.14 -38.84 -34.51
C GLY A 448 70.20 -38.26 -35.54
N ASN A 449 70.65 -37.16 -36.07
CA ASN A 449 70.68 -36.88 -37.51
C ASN A 449 69.40 -36.58 -38.32
N ALA A 450 69.47 -35.48 -38.99
CA ALA A 450 69.05 -35.12 -40.34
C ALA A 450 67.63 -34.72 -40.64
N GLY A 451 67.57 -33.52 -41.18
CA GLY A 451 66.85 -33.28 -42.40
C GLY A 451 66.02 -31.93 -42.36
N ALA A 452 66.62 -30.99 -43.03
CA ALA A 452 66.01 -29.79 -43.51
C ALA A 452 64.73 -30.07 -44.31
N ASP A 453 63.68 -29.22 -44.21
CA ASP A 453 63.26 -28.47 -45.41
C ASP A 453 62.08 -27.53 -45.04
N THR A 454 62.23 -26.31 -45.42
CA THR A 454 61.42 -25.20 -45.95
C THR A 454 59.94 -25.34 -46.06
N GLY A 455 59.30 -24.18 -45.78
CA GLY A 455 58.17 -23.71 -46.56
C GLY A 455 57.00 -23.10 -45.77
N GLU A 456 57.05 -21.83 -45.63
CA GLU A 456 56.14 -20.78 -46.02
C GLU A 456 54.63 -21.04 -46.03
N ASP A 457 53.97 -20.02 -45.46
CA ASP A 457 52.76 -19.29 -45.93
C ASP A 457 51.37 -19.86 -45.79
N ALA A 458 50.58 -19.00 -45.20
CA ALA A 458 49.38 -18.32 -45.66
C ALA A 458 48.20 -18.38 -44.65
N VAL A 459 47.98 -17.25 -44.00
CA VAL A 459 46.94 -16.22 -44.28
C VAL A 459 45.50 -16.73 -44.42
N SER A 460 44.70 -16.19 -43.48
CA SER A 460 43.36 -15.64 -43.71
C SER A 460 42.19 -16.55 -44.09
N LYS A 461 41.13 -16.49 -43.30
CA LYS A 461 39.88 -15.82 -43.68
C LYS A 461 38.78 -15.96 -42.63
N ARG A 462 38.26 -14.78 -42.28
CA ARG A 462 36.93 -14.55 -41.69
C ARG A 462 35.87 -15.20 -42.55
N HIS A 463 34.79 -15.70 -41.94
CA HIS A 463 33.46 -15.56 -42.53
C HIS A 463 32.37 -15.38 -41.46
N ASN A 464 31.78 -14.25 -41.58
CA ASN A 464 30.58 -13.72 -40.97
C ASN A 464 29.37 -14.40 -41.65
N ARG A 465 28.37 -14.86 -40.90
CA ARG A 465 27.04 -15.05 -41.48
C ARG A 465 25.97 -14.62 -40.50
N ARG A 466 25.43 -13.46 -40.81
CA ARG A 466 24.04 -13.03 -40.46
C ARG A 466 23.05 -13.91 -41.25
N GLY A 467 21.94 -14.24 -40.64
CA GLY A 467 20.76 -14.79 -41.28
C GLY A 467 19.53 -14.50 -40.45
N LYS A 468 18.75 -13.55 -40.93
CA LYS A 468 17.38 -13.21 -40.57
C LYS A 468 16.41 -14.35 -40.88
N LEU A 469 15.23 -14.28 -40.17
CA LEU A 469 13.84 -14.56 -40.60
C LEU A 469 13.17 -15.42 -39.51
N VAL A 470 12.03 -15.20 -38.97
CA VAL A 470 10.79 -14.44 -39.30
C VAL A 470 10.23 -13.91 -37.98
#